data_a6fa913f26aee4b3564b7c662ec349e7
#
_entry.id   a6fa913f26aee4b3564b7c662ec349e7
#
_cell.length_a   1.000
_cell.length_b   1.000
_cell.length_c   1.000
_cell.angle_alpha   90.00
_cell.angle_beta   90.00
_cell.angle_gamma   90.00
#
_symmetry.space_group_name_H-M   'P 1'
#
loop_
_entity.id
_entity.type
_entity.pdbx_description
1 polymer ?
#
loop_
_entity_poly.entity_id
_entity_poly.type
_entity_poly.pdbx_seq_one_letter_code
_entity_poly.pdbx_strand_id
1 'polypeptide(L)'
;MLRLRETQLKVLRYFHKFVGNNVLFVAPTGWGKTLVILSALREEGLFPALWLIRSLSIGYRVLEDCVKLGLNCFISAGRRRTCPLVLSGEVDEELIEDYCRKYRFQCRYFIKTFQIKVPKNISTYKILLEGVGNEHFCPYYMQDLISCDVMVQNYFRARRGFYKVVVVDECHNIFMPRMCRMDVDGLNDAILIIREFEEKLAGKILRLKRYIEEVGEGNIYLTQFLSLLDIQRIRQMIFLLENFKGSVARNFKRFIRIINSDIQYVEKGRIIGIRASQITFPTPTIMLTGTWFNIMDKFLPPSFKKIRVDVPENQRLNAVIVDDLTTRYDDFDYKMIQEYKKFIMQLKLKAGDKRILVFGTDRVLQYFTDLADFYEPQNIPKDWRGVMMLKARGRYSEGVDIPADIVVILGCPFYPPDIISRLSKIYSKMGFEDSWSLAATIPMLITTLQCIGRAKRSPKQKPNIVLADQRFQKYKDHLSPYLLFN
;
A
#
# COMPACT_ATOMS: atom_id res chain seq x y z
N MET A 1 11.07 30.82 -10.76
CA MET A 1 12.21 29.92 -10.45
C MET A 1 11.95 29.22 -9.13
N LEU A 2 11.99 27.92 -9.11
CA LEU A 2 11.69 27.12 -7.90
C LEU A 2 12.87 27.25 -6.92
N ARG A 3 12.61 27.73 -5.69
CA ARG A 3 13.64 27.94 -4.68
C ARG A 3 13.64 26.80 -3.69
N LEU A 4 14.60 25.88 -3.79
CA LEU A 4 14.82 24.86 -2.77
C LEU A 4 15.24 25.50 -1.44
N ARG A 5 14.83 24.91 -0.31
CA ARG A 5 15.25 25.34 1.02
C ARG A 5 16.73 25.00 1.24
N GLU A 6 17.41 25.71 2.12
CA GLU A 6 18.85 25.49 2.38
C GLU A 6 19.15 24.03 2.78
N THR A 7 18.31 23.42 3.62
CA THR A 7 18.44 22.01 4.00
C THR A 7 18.29 21.06 2.82
N GLN A 8 17.44 21.40 1.84
CA GLN A 8 17.27 20.63 0.61
C GLN A 8 18.47 20.78 -0.32
N LEU A 9 19.03 22.00 -0.44
CA LEU A 9 20.24 22.26 -1.22
C LEU A 9 21.45 21.51 -0.65
N LYS A 10 21.60 21.46 0.70
CA LYS A 10 22.66 20.66 1.33
C LYS A 10 22.58 19.19 0.95
N VAL A 11 21.36 18.61 1.01
CA VAL A 11 21.14 17.21 0.62
C VAL A 11 21.38 17.01 -0.86
N LEU A 12 20.92 17.91 -1.72
CA LEU A 12 21.13 17.84 -3.16
C LEU A 12 22.62 17.78 -3.50
N ARG A 13 23.44 18.71 -2.94
CA ARG A 13 24.90 18.70 -3.12
C ARG A 13 25.56 17.42 -2.64
N TYR A 14 25.04 16.81 -1.57
CA TYR A 14 25.56 15.55 -1.06
C TYR A 14 25.14 14.36 -1.93
N PHE A 15 23.96 14.45 -2.56
CA PHE A 15 23.39 13.37 -3.36
C PHE A 15 24.22 13.03 -4.59
N HIS A 16 24.95 13.99 -5.18
CA HIS A 16 25.88 13.76 -6.28
C HIS A 16 26.92 12.67 -6.03
N LYS A 17 27.30 12.46 -4.76
CA LYS A 17 28.26 11.40 -4.37
C LYS A 17 27.68 9.98 -4.47
N PHE A 18 26.38 9.86 -4.61
CA PHE A 18 25.66 8.57 -4.61
C PHE A 18 25.02 8.24 -5.95
N VAL A 19 25.16 9.11 -6.91
CA VAL A 19 24.66 8.90 -8.28
C VAL A 19 25.23 7.62 -8.86
N GLY A 20 24.36 6.78 -9.48
CA GLY A 20 24.75 5.47 -10.01
C GLY A 20 24.78 4.34 -8.99
N ASN A 21 24.56 4.62 -7.70
CA ASN A 21 24.47 3.62 -6.63
C ASN A 21 23.01 3.36 -6.22
N ASN A 22 22.83 2.30 -5.44
CA ASN A 22 21.58 2.06 -4.74
C ASN A 22 21.53 2.94 -3.48
N VAL A 23 20.46 3.71 -3.31
CA VAL A 23 20.31 4.69 -2.22
C VAL A 23 18.99 4.49 -1.49
N LEU A 24 19.04 4.43 -0.16
CA LEU A 24 17.89 4.63 0.71
C LEU A 24 17.89 6.08 1.20
N PHE A 25 16.89 6.85 0.79
CA PHE A 25 16.70 8.22 1.22
C PHE A 25 15.53 8.32 2.19
N VAL A 26 15.83 8.61 3.44
CA VAL A 26 14.86 8.76 4.54
C VAL A 26 14.73 10.23 4.88
N ALA A 27 13.56 10.82 4.64
CA ALA A 27 13.27 12.20 5.02
C ALA A 27 11.80 12.36 5.41
N PRO A 28 11.47 13.25 6.37
CA PRO A 28 10.11 13.39 6.90
C PRO A 28 9.05 13.67 5.84
N THR A 29 7.80 13.32 6.13
CA THR A 29 6.66 13.71 5.31
C THR A 29 6.60 15.25 5.21
N GLY A 30 6.30 15.78 4.03
CA GLY A 30 6.27 17.23 3.79
C GLY A 30 7.64 17.90 3.64
N TRP A 31 8.75 17.17 3.74
CA TRP A 31 10.10 17.72 3.54
C TRP A 31 10.40 18.07 2.07
N GLY A 32 9.68 17.48 1.13
CA GLY A 32 9.87 17.71 -0.31
C GLY A 32 10.82 16.72 -0.98
N LYS A 33 10.81 15.46 -0.52
CA LYS A 33 11.61 14.35 -1.07
C LYS A 33 11.56 14.27 -2.60
N THR A 34 10.33 14.24 -3.15
CA THR A 34 10.07 14.12 -4.58
C THR A 34 10.82 15.19 -5.39
N LEU A 35 10.66 16.44 -4.97
CA LEU A 35 11.27 17.58 -5.65
C LEU A 35 12.79 17.54 -5.63
N VAL A 36 13.38 17.21 -4.47
CA VAL A 36 14.85 17.13 -4.33
C VAL A 36 15.43 16.02 -5.20
N ILE A 37 14.79 14.84 -5.20
CA ILE A 37 15.25 13.73 -6.03
C ILE A 37 15.09 14.02 -7.54
N LEU A 38 13.96 14.59 -7.96
CA LEU A 38 13.79 15.00 -9.35
C LEU A 38 14.83 16.05 -9.78
N SER A 39 15.17 17.00 -8.88
CA SER A 39 16.23 17.98 -9.13
C SER A 39 17.59 17.30 -9.29
N ALA A 40 17.92 16.35 -8.41
CA ALA A 40 19.17 15.58 -8.48
C ALA A 40 19.26 14.78 -9.78
N LEU A 41 18.18 14.09 -10.17
CA LEU A 41 18.13 13.33 -11.42
C LEU A 41 18.30 14.22 -12.65
N ARG A 42 17.76 15.44 -12.60
CA ARG A 42 17.91 16.43 -13.67
C ARG A 42 19.36 16.93 -13.79
N GLU A 43 19.98 17.29 -12.68
CA GLU A 43 21.37 17.77 -12.64
C GLU A 43 22.35 16.71 -13.15
N GLU A 44 22.08 15.42 -12.85
CA GLU A 44 22.91 14.29 -13.24
C GLU A 44 22.53 13.67 -14.62
N GLY A 45 21.52 14.17 -15.29
CA GLY A 45 21.07 13.64 -16.57
C GLY A 45 20.58 12.19 -16.53
N LEU A 46 19.98 11.76 -15.39
CA LEU A 46 19.53 10.38 -15.14
C LEU A 46 18.10 10.11 -15.63
N PHE A 47 17.80 10.58 -16.85
CA PHE A 47 16.54 10.27 -17.52
C PHE A 47 16.76 9.35 -18.72
N PRO A 48 15.78 8.51 -19.09
CA PRO A 48 14.46 8.35 -18.46
C PRO A 48 14.54 7.65 -17.10
N ALA A 49 13.72 8.12 -16.14
CA ALA A 49 13.59 7.55 -14.79
C ALA A 49 12.24 6.84 -14.64
N LEU A 50 12.24 5.70 -13.93
CA LEU A 50 11.02 4.98 -13.57
C LEU A 50 10.66 5.30 -12.11
N TRP A 51 9.53 5.96 -11.89
CA TRP A 51 9.03 6.32 -10.57
C TRP A 51 7.93 5.36 -10.13
N LEU A 52 8.23 4.52 -9.17
CA LEU A 52 7.31 3.50 -8.65
C LEU A 52 6.56 4.03 -7.43
N ILE A 53 5.23 3.91 -7.46
CA ILE A 53 4.31 4.38 -6.43
C ILE A 53 3.34 3.28 -6.01
N ARG A 54 2.81 3.38 -4.78
CA ARG A 54 1.78 2.46 -4.29
C ARG A 54 0.41 2.73 -4.91
N SER A 55 0.02 3.99 -5.00
CA SER A 55 -1.27 4.43 -5.52
C SER A 55 -1.10 5.50 -6.59
N LEU A 56 -1.87 5.42 -7.68
CA LEU A 56 -1.81 6.39 -8.78
C LEU A 56 -2.18 7.82 -8.34
N SER A 57 -2.93 8.00 -7.25
CA SER A 57 -3.22 9.31 -6.67
C SER A 57 -1.95 10.05 -6.24
N ILE A 58 -0.94 9.32 -5.76
CA ILE A 58 0.37 9.90 -5.41
C ILE A 58 1.11 10.39 -6.66
N GLY A 59 0.90 9.74 -7.81
CA GLY A 59 1.55 10.08 -9.06
C GLY A 59 1.27 11.49 -9.56
N TYR A 60 0.10 12.05 -9.24
CA TYR A 60 -0.22 13.44 -9.60
C TYR A 60 0.69 14.46 -8.92
N ARG A 61 1.17 14.17 -7.70
CA ARG A 61 2.17 15.01 -7.01
C ARG A 61 3.52 14.97 -7.71
N VAL A 62 3.93 13.78 -8.16
CA VAL A 62 5.16 13.63 -8.93
C VAL A 62 5.05 14.42 -10.24
N LEU A 63 3.89 14.33 -10.91
CA LEU A 63 3.60 15.09 -12.12
C LEU A 63 3.69 16.61 -11.87
N GLU A 64 3.06 17.12 -10.81
CA GLU A 64 3.13 18.53 -10.44
C GLU A 64 4.57 19.01 -10.22
N ASP A 65 5.39 18.21 -9.53
CA ASP A 65 6.79 18.55 -9.29
C ASP A 65 7.65 18.44 -10.57
N CYS A 66 7.35 17.49 -11.46
CA CYS A 66 7.95 17.43 -12.79
C CYS A 66 7.64 18.68 -13.62
N VAL A 67 6.37 19.12 -13.65
CA VAL A 67 5.96 20.35 -14.35
C VAL A 67 6.72 21.57 -13.82
N LYS A 68 6.86 21.72 -12.49
CA LYS A 68 7.65 22.83 -11.88
C LYS A 68 9.12 22.81 -12.32
N LEU A 69 9.65 21.65 -12.63
CA LEU A 69 11.03 21.47 -13.09
C LEU A 69 11.18 21.46 -14.61
N GLY A 70 10.10 21.60 -15.38
CA GLY A 70 10.12 21.54 -16.84
C GLY A 70 10.45 20.15 -17.38
N LEU A 71 10.08 19.08 -16.66
CA LEU A 71 10.28 17.69 -17.05
C LEU A 71 9.01 17.10 -17.64
N ASN A 72 9.14 16.29 -18.68
CA ASN A 72 8.05 15.53 -19.25
C ASN A 72 7.77 14.30 -18.37
N CYS A 73 6.55 14.19 -17.88
CA CYS A 73 6.14 13.12 -16.98
C CYS A 73 4.88 12.42 -17.52
N PHE A 74 4.86 11.09 -17.43
CA PHE A 74 3.68 10.31 -17.79
C PHE A 74 3.26 9.37 -16.66
N ILE A 75 1.98 9.47 -16.22
CA ILE A 75 1.38 8.56 -15.24
C ILE A 75 0.71 7.40 -15.97
N SER A 76 1.30 6.22 -15.85
CA SER A 76 0.79 5.00 -16.46
C SER A 76 -0.06 4.16 -15.49
N ALA A 77 -1.05 3.44 -16.03
CA ALA A 77 -1.92 2.58 -15.25
C ALA A 77 -1.87 1.11 -15.69
N GLY A 78 -2.27 0.20 -14.81
CA GLY A 78 -2.36 -1.22 -15.08
C GLY A 78 -3.55 -1.59 -15.98
N ARG A 79 -3.56 -2.81 -16.50
CA ARG A 79 -4.60 -3.34 -17.42
C ARG A 79 -6.02 -3.16 -16.92
N ARG A 80 -6.27 -3.31 -15.62
CA ARG A 80 -7.61 -3.13 -15.03
C ARG A 80 -8.24 -1.77 -15.35
N ARG A 81 -7.42 -0.73 -15.54
CA ARG A 81 -7.87 0.64 -15.79
C ARG A 81 -7.76 1.07 -17.25
N THR A 82 -7.08 0.29 -18.08
CA THR A 82 -6.73 0.72 -19.44
C THR A 82 -7.10 -0.29 -20.51
N CYS A 83 -7.45 -1.53 -20.16
CA CYS A 83 -7.85 -2.53 -21.15
C CYS A 83 -9.29 -2.32 -21.60
N PRO A 84 -9.56 -2.13 -22.90
CA PRO A 84 -10.91 -1.96 -23.41
C PRO A 84 -11.83 -3.13 -23.08
N LEU A 85 -11.34 -4.38 -23.09
CA LEU A 85 -12.11 -5.57 -22.74
C LEU A 85 -12.55 -5.60 -21.27
N VAL A 86 -11.79 -4.98 -20.37
CA VAL A 86 -12.19 -4.81 -18.96
C VAL A 86 -13.21 -3.70 -18.83
N LEU A 87 -12.98 -2.59 -19.53
CA LEU A 87 -13.88 -1.42 -19.47
C LEU A 87 -15.25 -1.73 -20.07
N SER A 88 -15.32 -2.62 -21.09
CA SER A 88 -16.57 -3.11 -21.66
C SER A 88 -17.22 -4.26 -20.87
N GLY A 89 -16.53 -4.81 -19.85
CA GLY A 89 -16.99 -5.95 -19.08
C GLY A 89 -16.90 -7.31 -19.80
N GLU A 90 -16.21 -7.37 -20.95
CA GLU A 90 -15.97 -8.63 -21.67
C GLU A 90 -15.02 -9.57 -20.91
N VAL A 91 -14.07 -9.00 -20.13
CA VAL A 91 -13.13 -9.77 -19.32
C VAL A 91 -13.16 -9.22 -17.89
N ASP A 92 -13.15 -10.12 -16.89
CA ASP A 92 -13.09 -9.72 -15.49
C ASP A 92 -11.74 -9.02 -15.16
N GLU A 93 -11.80 -7.95 -14.37
CA GLU A 93 -10.62 -7.14 -14.03
C GLU A 93 -9.52 -7.92 -13.30
N GLU A 94 -9.90 -8.95 -12.51
CA GLU A 94 -8.89 -9.78 -11.82
C GLU A 94 -8.23 -10.80 -12.75
N LEU A 95 -8.88 -11.16 -13.85
CA LEU A 95 -8.44 -12.18 -14.80
C LEU A 95 -7.68 -11.61 -16.00
N ILE A 96 -7.72 -10.30 -16.21
CA ILE A 96 -7.16 -9.66 -17.41
C ILE A 96 -5.67 -9.98 -17.66
N GLU A 97 -4.88 -10.23 -16.64
CA GLU A 97 -3.47 -10.57 -16.82
C GLU A 97 -3.30 -11.95 -17.47
N ASP A 98 -4.11 -12.92 -17.04
CA ASP A 98 -4.06 -14.29 -17.56
C ASP A 98 -4.68 -14.35 -18.94
N TYR A 99 -5.83 -13.67 -19.16
CA TYR A 99 -6.43 -13.48 -20.46
C TYR A 99 -5.45 -12.88 -21.46
N CYS A 100 -4.82 -11.75 -21.12
CA CYS A 100 -3.89 -11.07 -21.99
C CYS A 100 -2.64 -11.91 -22.27
N ARG A 101 -2.17 -12.74 -21.31
CA ARG A 101 -1.06 -13.67 -21.52
C ARG A 101 -1.40 -14.76 -22.52
N LYS A 102 -2.63 -15.25 -22.49
CA LYS A 102 -3.12 -16.29 -23.41
C LYS A 102 -3.42 -15.74 -24.81
N TYR A 103 -4.11 -14.59 -24.90
CA TYR A 103 -4.75 -14.12 -26.14
C TYR A 103 -4.18 -12.82 -26.72
N ARG A 104 -3.11 -12.26 -26.18
CA ARG A 104 -2.64 -10.92 -26.61
C ARG A 104 -2.37 -10.82 -28.12
N PHE A 105 -1.78 -11.85 -28.72
CA PHE A 105 -1.47 -11.87 -30.14
C PHE A 105 -2.68 -12.01 -31.08
N GLN A 106 -3.83 -12.42 -30.53
CA GLN A 106 -5.10 -12.49 -31.21
C GLN A 106 -5.99 -11.29 -30.86
N CYS A 107 -5.58 -10.46 -29.90
CA CYS A 107 -6.36 -9.33 -29.43
C CYS A 107 -6.40 -8.22 -30.47
N ARG A 108 -7.61 -7.88 -30.93
CA ARG A 108 -7.85 -6.80 -31.91
C ARG A 108 -7.23 -5.45 -31.52
N TYR A 109 -7.20 -5.14 -30.23
CA TYR A 109 -6.63 -3.91 -29.73
C TYR A 109 -5.08 -3.96 -29.71
N PHE A 110 -4.48 -5.09 -29.35
CA PHE A 110 -3.03 -5.24 -29.25
C PHE A 110 -2.36 -5.10 -30.62
N ILE A 111 -2.88 -5.79 -31.64
CA ILE A 111 -2.32 -5.78 -32.99
C ILE A 111 -2.30 -4.35 -33.56
N LYS A 112 -3.40 -3.61 -33.40
CA LYS A 112 -3.54 -2.24 -33.93
C LYS A 112 -2.66 -1.22 -33.21
N THR A 113 -2.22 -1.48 -31.97
CA THR A 113 -1.40 -0.54 -31.19
C THR A 113 -0.13 -0.10 -31.91
N PHE A 114 0.51 -1.01 -32.62
CA PHE A 114 1.78 -0.73 -33.33
C PHE A 114 1.60 -0.08 -34.71
N GLN A 115 0.36 0.09 -35.15
CA GLN A 115 -0.01 0.74 -36.42
C GLN A 115 -0.37 2.23 -36.20
N ILE A 116 -0.56 2.64 -34.96
CA ILE A 116 -1.04 3.98 -34.60
C ILE A 116 0.16 4.84 -34.16
N LYS A 117 0.14 6.09 -34.57
CA LYS A 117 1.15 7.07 -34.16
C LYS A 117 1.03 7.34 -32.65
N VAL A 118 2.15 7.21 -31.94
CA VAL A 118 2.22 7.50 -30.51
C VAL A 118 1.84 8.96 -30.25
N PRO A 119 0.82 9.22 -29.42
CA PRO A 119 0.43 10.59 -29.09
C PRO A 119 1.55 11.34 -28.37
N LYS A 120 1.70 12.63 -28.68
CA LYS A 120 2.67 13.53 -28.04
C LYS A 120 1.99 14.37 -26.96
N ASN A 121 2.79 14.84 -26.00
CA ASN A 121 2.36 15.79 -24.97
C ASN A 121 1.21 15.30 -24.07
N ILE A 122 1.13 14.00 -23.83
CA ILE A 122 0.20 13.41 -22.85
C ILE A 122 0.93 13.14 -21.54
N SER A 123 0.27 13.50 -20.42
CA SER A 123 0.83 13.35 -19.08
C SER A 123 0.21 12.19 -18.26
N THR A 124 -0.94 11.66 -18.70
CA THR A 124 -1.63 10.61 -17.95
C THR A 124 -2.34 9.59 -18.84
N TYR A 125 -2.50 8.37 -18.33
CA TYR A 125 -3.32 7.34 -18.99
C TYR A 125 -4.78 7.76 -19.21
N LYS A 126 -5.34 8.67 -18.40
CA LYS A 126 -6.70 9.20 -18.59
C LYS A 126 -6.81 10.02 -19.86
N ILE A 127 -5.89 10.96 -20.04
CA ILE A 127 -5.80 11.77 -21.27
C ILE A 127 -5.57 10.86 -22.49
N LEU A 128 -4.77 9.80 -22.35
CA LEU A 128 -4.59 8.81 -23.39
C LEU A 128 -5.91 8.12 -23.76
N LEU A 129 -6.73 7.76 -22.78
CA LEU A 129 -8.03 7.13 -23.01
C LEU A 129 -9.05 8.08 -23.64
N GLU A 130 -9.04 9.36 -23.24
CA GLU A 130 -9.93 10.40 -23.74
C GLU A 130 -9.55 10.88 -25.13
N GLY A 131 -8.24 11.02 -25.37
CA GLY A 131 -7.70 11.64 -26.61
C GLY A 131 -7.69 10.75 -27.85
N VAL A 132 -7.96 9.44 -27.70
CA VAL A 132 -7.87 8.49 -28.80
C VAL A 132 -9.27 8.02 -29.27
N GLY A 133 -10.32 8.54 -28.70
CA GLY A 133 -11.73 8.44 -29.16
C GLY A 133 -12.13 7.06 -29.71
N ASN A 134 -12.32 6.95 -31.01
CA ASN A 134 -12.83 5.75 -31.70
C ASN A 134 -11.73 4.78 -32.21
N GLU A 135 -10.46 5.03 -31.92
CA GLU A 135 -9.39 4.15 -32.40
C GLU A 135 -9.26 2.87 -31.57
N HIS A 136 -9.33 1.73 -32.25
CA HIS A 136 -9.22 0.42 -31.61
C HIS A 136 -7.75 0.04 -31.36
N PHE A 137 -7.14 0.55 -30.31
CA PHE A 137 -5.78 0.17 -29.87
C PHE A 137 -5.76 -0.26 -28.40
N CYS A 138 -4.67 -0.86 -27.93
CA CYS A 138 -4.48 -1.23 -26.54
C CYS A 138 -3.80 -0.13 -25.74
N PRO A 139 -4.50 0.67 -24.94
CA PRO A 139 -3.90 1.75 -24.18
C PRO A 139 -2.82 1.26 -23.20
N TYR A 140 -2.93 0.04 -22.68
CA TYR A 140 -1.94 -0.55 -21.78
C TYR A 140 -0.55 -0.69 -22.45
N TYR A 141 -0.50 -1.13 -23.70
CA TYR A 141 0.76 -1.26 -24.44
C TYR A 141 1.20 0.06 -25.06
N MET A 142 0.27 0.91 -25.46
CA MET A 142 0.57 2.24 -25.98
C MET A 142 1.35 3.10 -24.97
N GLN A 143 1.04 2.99 -23.69
CA GLN A 143 1.75 3.68 -22.61
C GLN A 143 3.25 3.38 -22.59
N ASP A 144 3.65 2.16 -22.96
CA ASP A 144 5.06 1.74 -22.95
C ASP A 144 5.86 2.35 -24.13
N LEU A 145 5.16 2.93 -25.12
CA LEU A 145 5.76 3.61 -26.29
C LEU A 145 5.90 5.12 -26.07
N ILE A 146 5.31 5.67 -25.00
CA ILE A 146 5.36 7.11 -24.71
C ILE A 146 6.75 7.48 -24.20
N SER A 147 7.39 8.40 -24.90
CA SER A 147 8.67 9.00 -24.48
C SER A 147 8.44 10.08 -23.43
N CYS A 148 9.08 9.95 -22.27
CA CYS A 148 9.03 10.94 -21.19
C CYS A 148 10.31 10.88 -20.34
N ASP A 149 10.60 11.96 -19.62
CA ASP A 149 11.73 11.99 -18.68
C ASP A 149 11.42 11.12 -17.45
N VAL A 150 10.15 11.15 -16.96
CA VAL A 150 9.73 10.40 -15.79
C VAL A 150 8.48 9.57 -16.09
N MET A 151 8.62 8.25 -16.06
CA MET A 151 7.50 7.31 -16.14
C MET A 151 7.04 6.96 -14.72
N VAL A 152 5.84 7.37 -14.35
CA VAL A 152 5.23 7.06 -13.05
C VAL A 152 4.31 5.86 -13.18
N GLN A 153 4.51 4.83 -12.35
CA GLN A 153 3.65 3.64 -12.35
C GLN A 153 3.52 2.98 -10.99
N ASN A 154 2.48 2.17 -10.83
CA ASN A 154 2.32 1.36 -9.61
C ASN A 154 3.40 0.29 -9.50
N TYR A 155 3.84 -0.05 -8.26
CA TYR A 155 4.85 -1.10 -7.97
C TYR A 155 4.61 -2.42 -8.70
N PHE A 156 3.35 -2.77 -8.94
CA PHE A 156 2.93 -4.08 -9.45
C PHE A 156 2.71 -4.11 -10.96
N ARG A 157 2.84 -2.98 -11.62
CA ARG A 157 2.82 -2.95 -13.09
C ARG A 157 4.14 -3.54 -13.60
N ALA A 158 4.06 -4.43 -14.60
CA ALA A 158 5.25 -4.97 -15.25
C ALA A 158 6.12 -3.84 -15.79
N ARG A 159 7.40 -3.87 -15.44
CA ARG A 159 8.38 -2.90 -15.92
C ARG A 159 8.71 -3.20 -17.38
N ARG A 160 8.64 -2.19 -18.23
CA ARG A 160 9.00 -2.27 -19.63
C ARG A 160 9.76 -1.02 -20.01
N GLY A 161 10.65 -1.17 -20.98
CA GLY A 161 11.54 -0.09 -21.42
C GLY A 161 12.84 -0.03 -20.64
N PHE A 162 13.73 0.80 -21.11
CA PHE A 162 15.03 1.08 -20.50
C PHE A 162 14.92 2.34 -19.65
N TYR A 163 15.36 2.25 -18.40
CA TYR A 163 15.41 3.37 -17.46
C TYR A 163 16.82 3.45 -16.87
N LYS A 164 17.37 4.66 -16.80
CA LYS A 164 18.68 4.89 -16.18
C LYS A 164 18.64 4.71 -14.66
N VAL A 165 17.48 4.97 -14.05
CA VAL A 165 17.29 4.86 -12.61
C VAL A 165 15.85 4.45 -12.28
N VAL A 166 15.68 3.68 -11.19
CA VAL A 166 14.37 3.34 -10.62
C VAL A 166 14.23 4.05 -9.28
N VAL A 167 13.18 4.84 -9.12
CA VAL A 167 12.82 5.48 -7.85
C VAL A 167 11.62 4.75 -7.25
N VAL A 168 11.71 4.36 -5.98
CA VAL A 168 10.64 3.65 -5.26
C VAL A 168 10.14 4.54 -4.14
N ASP A 169 9.00 5.17 -4.33
CA ASP A 169 8.40 6.08 -3.36
C ASP A 169 7.64 5.31 -2.28
N GLU A 170 7.71 5.78 -1.02
CA GLU A 170 7.18 5.09 0.17
C GLU A 170 7.59 3.60 0.19
N CYS A 171 8.89 3.35 0.01
CA CYS A 171 9.49 2.03 -0.24
C CYS A 171 9.21 1.01 0.88
N HIS A 172 8.93 1.44 2.12
CA HIS A 172 8.56 0.53 3.21
C HIS A 172 7.36 -0.36 2.83
N ASN A 173 6.46 0.11 1.96
CA ASN A 173 5.29 -0.66 1.52
C ASN A 173 5.64 -1.90 0.68
N ILE A 174 6.77 -1.90 0.00
CA ILE A 174 7.17 -3.06 -0.82
C ILE A 174 7.64 -4.23 0.03
N PHE A 175 8.05 -3.97 1.28
CA PHE A 175 8.49 -5.00 2.23
C PHE A 175 7.35 -5.55 3.08
N MET A 176 6.17 -4.91 3.04
CA MET A 176 5.00 -5.38 3.77
C MET A 176 4.40 -6.63 3.11
N PRO A 177 4.00 -7.63 3.91
CA PRO A 177 3.35 -8.82 3.39
C PRO A 177 2.05 -8.51 2.66
N ARG A 178 1.78 -9.26 1.60
CA ARG A 178 0.54 -9.16 0.84
C ARG A 178 -0.45 -10.19 1.31
N MET A 179 -1.70 -9.76 1.50
CA MET A 179 -2.80 -10.64 1.86
C MET A 179 -3.77 -10.81 0.68
N CYS A 180 -4.17 -12.06 0.42
CA CYS A 180 -5.28 -12.42 -0.46
C CYS A 180 -6.36 -13.07 0.39
N ARG A 181 -7.63 -12.72 0.14
CA ARG A 181 -8.78 -13.23 0.90
C ARG A 181 -9.84 -13.78 -0.06
N MET A 182 -10.50 -14.84 0.35
CA MET A 182 -11.62 -15.46 -0.34
C MET A 182 -12.59 -16.02 0.68
N ASP A 183 -13.87 -15.90 0.47
CA ASP A 183 -14.87 -16.58 1.33
C ASP A 183 -14.78 -18.10 1.13
N VAL A 184 -15.07 -18.89 2.17
CA VAL A 184 -14.99 -20.37 2.09
C VAL A 184 -15.90 -20.92 0.99
N ASP A 185 -17.04 -20.29 0.78
CA ASP A 185 -17.95 -20.66 -0.32
C ASP A 185 -17.31 -20.54 -1.71
N GLY A 186 -16.34 -19.65 -1.87
CA GLY A 186 -15.56 -19.54 -3.10
C GLY A 186 -14.75 -20.81 -3.45
N LEU A 187 -14.58 -21.75 -2.50
CA LEU A 187 -14.02 -23.06 -2.80
C LEU A 187 -14.93 -23.89 -3.72
N ASN A 188 -16.26 -23.70 -3.67
CA ASN A 188 -17.18 -24.39 -4.58
C ASN A 188 -16.84 -24.05 -6.03
N ASP A 189 -16.55 -22.78 -6.30
CA ASP A 189 -16.15 -22.32 -7.63
C ASP A 189 -14.82 -22.94 -8.08
N ALA A 190 -13.86 -23.05 -7.16
CA ALA A 190 -12.58 -23.70 -7.46
C ALA A 190 -12.77 -25.21 -7.71
N ILE A 191 -13.60 -25.89 -6.92
CA ILE A 191 -13.94 -27.31 -7.09
C ILE A 191 -14.60 -27.53 -8.45
N LEU A 192 -15.55 -26.67 -8.82
CA LEU A 192 -16.26 -26.76 -10.11
C LEU A 192 -15.27 -26.76 -11.28
N ILE A 193 -14.39 -25.77 -11.32
CA ILE A 193 -13.40 -25.65 -12.40
C ILE A 193 -12.43 -26.83 -12.38
N ILE A 194 -11.89 -27.20 -11.22
CA ILE A 194 -10.89 -28.28 -11.14
C ILE A 194 -11.50 -29.63 -11.54
N ARG A 195 -12.78 -29.84 -11.24
CA ARG A 195 -13.49 -31.07 -11.60
C ARG A 195 -13.55 -31.29 -13.11
N GLU A 196 -13.67 -30.22 -13.90
CA GLU A 196 -13.65 -30.31 -15.37
C GLU A 196 -12.34 -30.87 -15.93
N PHE A 197 -11.23 -30.73 -15.16
CA PHE A 197 -9.92 -31.17 -15.59
C PHE A 197 -9.41 -32.40 -14.82
N GLU A 198 -9.75 -32.52 -13.54
CA GLU A 198 -9.22 -33.58 -12.68
C GLU A 198 -10.12 -33.86 -11.45
N GLU A 199 -10.96 -34.88 -11.54
CA GLU A 199 -11.93 -35.27 -10.48
C GLU A 199 -11.24 -35.59 -9.13
N LYS A 200 -10.10 -36.32 -9.16
CA LYS A 200 -9.38 -36.69 -7.93
C LYS A 200 -8.87 -35.47 -7.16
N LEU A 201 -8.41 -34.43 -7.88
CA LEU A 201 -7.94 -33.20 -7.30
C LEU A 201 -9.09 -32.36 -6.74
N ALA A 202 -10.22 -32.29 -7.45
CA ALA A 202 -11.45 -31.68 -6.97
C ALA A 202 -11.93 -32.34 -5.66
N GLY A 203 -11.88 -33.67 -5.59
CA GLY A 203 -12.20 -34.42 -4.36
C GLY A 203 -11.31 -34.09 -3.16
N LYS A 204 -10.03 -33.77 -3.38
CA LYS A 204 -9.13 -33.31 -2.30
C LYS A 204 -9.55 -31.94 -1.78
N ILE A 205 -9.94 -31.01 -2.66
CA ILE A 205 -10.38 -29.67 -2.27
C ILE A 205 -11.74 -29.71 -1.60
N LEU A 206 -12.63 -30.59 -2.02
CA LEU A 206 -13.92 -30.82 -1.36
C LEU A 206 -13.72 -31.34 0.10
N ARG A 207 -12.76 -32.24 0.31
CA ARG A 207 -12.40 -32.67 1.68
C ARG A 207 -11.85 -31.54 2.54
N LEU A 208 -11.03 -30.67 1.94
CA LEU A 208 -10.54 -29.45 2.61
C LEU A 208 -11.73 -28.56 3.02
N LYS A 209 -12.68 -28.31 2.12
CA LYS A 209 -13.87 -27.51 2.42
C LYS A 209 -14.68 -28.09 3.59
N ARG A 210 -14.97 -29.38 3.56
CA ARG A 210 -15.68 -30.07 4.65
C ARG A 210 -14.94 -29.95 5.98
N TYR A 211 -13.62 -30.15 5.98
CA TYR A 211 -12.81 -29.99 7.18
C TYR A 211 -12.89 -28.57 7.75
N ILE A 212 -12.90 -27.54 6.89
CA ILE A 212 -13.06 -26.15 7.32
C ILE A 212 -14.44 -25.93 7.95
N GLU A 213 -15.48 -26.49 7.37
CA GLU A 213 -16.86 -26.39 7.86
C GLU A 213 -17.07 -27.15 9.19
N GLU A 214 -16.44 -28.31 9.36
CA GLU A 214 -16.52 -29.12 10.59
C GLU A 214 -15.77 -28.49 11.78
N VAL A 215 -14.59 -27.91 11.54
CA VAL A 215 -13.79 -27.28 12.60
C VAL A 215 -14.37 -25.93 13.03
N GLY A 216 -15.18 -25.28 12.18
CA GLY A 216 -15.89 -24.05 12.49
C GLY A 216 -14.96 -22.84 12.68
N GLU A 217 -15.32 -21.93 13.64
CA GLU A 217 -14.55 -20.72 13.90
C GLU A 217 -13.26 -21.04 14.67
N GLY A 218 -12.24 -21.42 13.98
CA GLY A 218 -10.90 -21.66 14.53
C GLY A 218 -9.81 -21.29 13.55
N ASN A 219 -8.60 -21.09 14.07
CA ASN A 219 -7.42 -20.88 13.26
C ASN A 219 -6.99 -22.19 12.60
N ILE A 220 -7.58 -22.52 11.44
CA ILE A 220 -7.28 -23.74 10.72
C ILE A 220 -6.04 -23.52 9.86
N TYR A 221 -4.98 -24.30 10.12
CA TYR A 221 -3.79 -24.31 9.29
C TYR A 221 -4.01 -25.18 8.05
N LEU A 222 -4.02 -24.56 6.89
CA LEU A 222 -4.24 -25.25 5.63
C LEU A 222 -2.98 -25.90 5.04
N THR A 223 -1.81 -25.66 5.62
CA THR A 223 -0.51 -26.06 5.06
C THR A 223 -0.40 -27.59 4.81
N GLN A 224 -0.92 -28.41 5.71
CA GLN A 224 -0.90 -29.87 5.55
C GLN A 224 -1.80 -30.34 4.39
N PHE A 225 -3.00 -29.76 4.26
CA PHE A 225 -3.88 -30.10 3.13
C PHE A 225 -3.35 -29.62 1.80
N LEU A 226 -2.74 -28.43 1.77
CA LEU A 226 -2.24 -27.81 0.55
C LEU A 226 -0.97 -28.52 0.04
N SER A 227 -0.18 -29.13 0.94
CA SER A 227 0.97 -29.94 0.54
C SER A 227 0.58 -31.20 -0.26
N LEU A 228 -0.68 -31.64 -0.17
CA LEU A 228 -1.24 -32.74 -0.94
C LEU A 228 -1.74 -32.36 -2.34
N LEU A 229 -1.73 -31.05 -2.64
CA LEU A 229 -2.21 -30.52 -3.92
C LEU A 229 -1.07 -30.31 -4.90
N ASP A 230 -1.26 -30.70 -6.15
CA ASP A 230 -0.36 -30.29 -7.24
C ASP A 230 -0.67 -28.83 -7.63
N ILE A 231 0.05 -27.92 -6.97
CA ILE A 231 -0.14 -26.49 -7.15
C ILE A 231 0.22 -26.04 -8.58
N GLN A 232 1.23 -26.66 -9.20
CA GLN A 232 1.63 -26.28 -10.56
C GLN A 232 0.53 -26.64 -11.55
N ARG A 233 -0.06 -27.84 -11.41
CA ARG A 233 -1.18 -28.28 -12.24
C ARG A 233 -2.40 -27.40 -12.07
N ILE A 234 -2.77 -27.05 -10.83
CA ILE A 234 -3.87 -26.11 -10.58
C ILE A 234 -3.61 -24.74 -11.24
N ARG A 235 -2.37 -24.25 -11.21
CA ARG A 235 -2.02 -22.97 -11.88
C ARG A 235 -2.17 -23.04 -13.38
N GLN A 236 -1.86 -24.19 -14.01
CA GLN A 236 -2.03 -24.36 -15.45
C GLN A 236 -3.50 -24.35 -15.87
N MET A 237 -4.40 -24.83 -15.04
CA MET A 237 -5.84 -24.86 -15.34
C MET A 237 -6.42 -23.49 -15.65
N ILE A 238 -5.88 -22.40 -15.07
CA ILE A 238 -6.37 -21.06 -15.39
C ILE A 238 -6.18 -20.71 -16.89
N PHE A 239 -5.14 -21.26 -17.54
CA PHE A 239 -4.91 -21.06 -18.96
C PHE A 239 -5.78 -21.96 -19.85
N LEU A 240 -6.38 -22.98 -19.26
CA LEU A 240 -7.31 -23.87 -19.95
C LEU A 240 -8.75 -23.34 -19.93
N LEU A 241 -9.04 -22.36 -19.05
CA LEU A 241 -10.37 -21.73 -19.02
C LEU A 241 -10.74 -21.16 -20.37
N GLU A 242 -11.94 -21.49 -20.85
CA GLU A 242 -12.51 -20.90 -22.06
C GLU A 242 -13.08 -19.50 -21.78
N ASN A 243 -13.69 -19.34 -20.61
CA ASN A 243 -14.31 -18.11 -20.18
C ASN A 243 -13.51 -17.43 -19.02
N PHE A 244 -13.02 -16.21 -19.26
CA PHE A 244 -12.34 -15.36 -18.28
C PHE A 244 -13.28 -14.33 -17.63
N LYS A 245 -14.55 -14.61 -17.57
CA LYS A 245 -15.57 -13.72 -17.02
C LYS A 245 -16.33 -14.38 -15.87
N GLY A 246 -16.76 -13.55 -14.89
CA GLY A 246 -17.63 -13.96 -13.82
C GLY A 246 -16.94 -14.31 -12.51
N SER A 247 -17.77 -14.55 -11.47
CA SER A 247 -17.32 -14.81 -10.09
C SER A 247 -16.55 -16.11 -9.95
N VAL A 248 -16.96 -17.15 -10.65
CA VAL A 248 -16.37 -18.51 -10.62
C VAL A 248 -14.87 -18.45 -10.98
N ALA A 249 -14.55 -17.88 -12.14
CA ALA A 249 -13.16 -17.75 -12.58
C ALA A 249 -12.34 -16.81 -11.66
N ARG A 250 -12.96 -15.76 -11.12
CA ARG A 250 -12.33 -14.85 -10.16
C ARG A 250 -11.99 -15.57 -8.85
N ASN A 251 -12.91 -16.35 -8.29
CA ASN A 251 -12.68 -17.10 -7.06
C ASN A 251 -11.62 -18.19 -7.26
N PHE A 252 -11.63 -18.86 -8.41
CA PHE A 252 -10.56 -19.78 -8.78
C PHE A 252 -9.18 -19.10 -8.81
N LYS A 253 -9.06 -17.93 -9.40
CA LYS A 253 -7.82 -17.18 -9.39
C LYS A 253 -7.40 -16.74 -7.97
N ARG A 254 -8.36 -16.36 -7.12
CA ARG A 254 -8.08 -16.06 -5.71
C ARG A 254 -7.58 -17.30 -4.98
N PHE A 255 -8.20 -18.44 -5.20
CA PHE A 255 -7.75 -19.72 -4.67
C PHE A 255 -6.31 -20.01 -5.07
N ILE A 256 -5.96 -19.88 -6.36
CA ILE A 256 -4.58 -20.05 -6.85
C ILE A 256 -3.61 -19.10 -6.12
N ARG A 257 -3.99 -17.86 -5.86
CA ARG A 257 -3.14 -16.92 -5.12
C ARG A 257 -2.95 -17.33 -3.67
N ILE A 258 -4.00 -17.84 -3.03
CA ILE A 258 -3.96 -18.30 -1.64
C ILE A 258 -3.07 -19.53 -1.51
N ILE A 259 -3.24 -20.56 -2.34
CA ILE A 259 -2.41 -21.77 -2.26
C ILE A 259 -0.93 -21.51 -2.59
N ASN A 260 -0.62 -20.42 -3.29
CA ASN A 260 0.74 -19.97 -3.57
C ASN A 260 1.30 -18.97 -2.53
N SER A 261 0.59 -18.74 -1.44
CA SER A 261 1.04 -17.88 -0.35
C SER A 261 1.96 -18.64 0.62
N ASP A 262 2.79 -17.91 1.37
CA ASP A 262 3.72 -18.53 2.33
C ASP A 262 3.00 -19.05 3.58
N ILE A 263 1.86 -18.43 3.92
CA ILE A 263 0.96 -18.87 4.99
C ILE A 263 -0.47 -18.86 4.48
N GLN A 264 -1.23 -19.90 4.84
CA GLN A 264 -2.65 -20.02 4.57
C GLN A 264 -3.40 -20.38 5.83
N TYR A 265 -4.53 -19.73 6.07
CA TYR A 265 -5.39 -20.00 7.21
C TYR A 265 -6.84 -19.58 6.98
N VAL A 266 -7.73 -20.02 7.88
CA VAL A 266 -9.14 -19.63 7.87
C VAL A 266 -9.44 -18.75 9.08
N GLU A 267 -10.15 -17.68 8.87
CA GLU A 267 -10.64 -16.77 9.90
C GLU A 267 -12.03 -16.26 9.51
N LYS A 268 -13.00 -16.37 10.39
CA LYS A 268 -14.38 -15.85 10.22
C LYS A 268 -14.97 -16.19 8.85
N GLY A 269 -14.94 -17.47 8.47
CA GLY A 269 -15.49 -17.95 7.18
C GLY A 269 -14.71 -17.47 5.94
N ARG A 270 -13.47 -16.95 6.10
CA ARG A 270 -12.61 -16.53 5.02
C ARG A 270 -11.30 -17.28 4.99
N ILE A 271 -10.91 -17.72 3.83
CA ILE A 271 -9.57 -18.26 3.58
C ILE A 271 -8.64 -17.10 3.26
N ILE A 272 -7.52 -17.04 3.96
CA ILE A 272 -6.55 -15.96 3.85
C ILE A 272 -5.18 -16.55 3.50
N GLY A 273 -4.58 -16.02 2.44
CA GLY A 273 -3.20 -16.27 2.09
C GLY A 273 -2.33 -15.04 2.37
N ILE A 274 -1.18 -15.23 3.03
CA ILE A 274 -0.19 -14.18 3.27
C ILE A 274 1.07 -14.55 2.52
N ARG A 275 1.59 -13.62 1.74
CA ARG A 275 2.84 -13.77 0.99
C ARG A 275 3.83 -12.68 1.38
N ALA A 276 5.04 -13.08 1.78
CA ALA A 276 6.17 -12.17 1.93
C ALA A 276 6.63 -11.67 0.56
N SER A 277 6.98 -10.39 0.49
CA SER A 277 7.45 -9.81 -0.76
C SER A 277 8.95 -10.11 -0.92
N GLN A 278 9.31 -10.91 -1.92
CA GLN A 278 10.68 -10.97 -2.42
C GLN A 278 10.84 -9.92 -3.52
N ILE A 279 11.81 -9.03 -3.37
CA ILE A 279 12.02 -7.91 -4.28
C ILE A 279 13.45 -7.94 -4.77
N THR A 280 13.59 -7.93 -6.08
CA THR A 280 14.86 -7.68 -6.76
C THR A 280 14.96 -6.20 -7.08
N PHE A 281 16.10 -5.61 -6.78
CA PHE A 281 16.37 -4.21 -7.03
C PHE A 281 17.25 -4.08 -8.26
N PRO A 282 16.74 -3.49 -9.37
CA PRO A 282 17.61 -3.11 -10.47
C PRO A 282 18.56 -2.01 -9.99
N THR A 283 19.74 -1.92 -10.58
CA THR A 283 20.72 -0.89 -10.26
C THR A 283 20.78 0.11 -11.40
N PRO A 284 20.80 1.41 -11.11
CA PRO A 284 20.66 2.05 -9.79
C PRO A 284 19.20 2.17 -9.31
N THR A 285 19.00 2.02 -8.01
CA THR A 285 17.68 2.19 -7.39
C THR A 285 17.73 3.19 -6.25
N ILE A 286 16.81 4.15 -6.23
CA ILE A 286 16.63 5.13 -5.17
C ILE A 286 15.33 4.81 -4.44
N MET A 287 15.43 4.47 -3.16
CA MET A 287 14.30 4.20 -2.28
C MET A 287 13.98 5.41 -1.43
N LEU A 288 12.74 5.88 -1.47
CA LEU A 288 12.26 7.04 -0.71
C LEU A 288 11.28 6.59 0.36
N THR A 289 11.41 7.14 1.56
CA THR A 289 10.41 6.94 2.62
C THR A 289 10.44 8.06 3.65
N GLY A 290 9.30 8.28 4.31
CA GLY A 290 9.19 9.15 5.48
C GLY A 290 9.43 8.39 6.79
N THR A 291 9.32 7.07 6.76
CA THR A 291 9.37 6.19 7.94
C THR A 291 10.26 4.99 7.66
N TRP A 292 11.40 4.94 8.35
CA TRP A 292 12.33 3.84 8.25
C TRP A 292 13.00 3.59 9.59
N PHE A 293 12.94 2.37 10.08
CA PHE A 293 13.53 1.94 11.34
C PHE A 293 14.75 1.08 11.05
N ASN A 294 15.79 1.16 11.90
CA ASN A 294 17.07 0.47 11.66
C ASN A 294 16.93 -1.04 11.49
N ILE A 295 15.98 -1.67 12.19
CA ILE A 295 15.68 -3.09 12.03
C ILE A 295 15.31 -3.46 10.60
N MET A 296 14.77 -2.51 9.82
CA MET A 296 14.40 -2.72 8.41
C MET A 296 15.62 -2.72 7.48
N ASP A 297 16.80 -2.31 7.94
CA ASP A 297 18.01 -2.27 7.13
C ASP A 297 18.37 -3.67 6.59
N LYS A 298 18.01 -4.73 7.33
CA LYS A 298 18.20 -6.14 6.91
C LYS A 298 17.40 -6.54 5.66
N PHE A 299 16.38 -5.76 5.28
CA PHE A 299 15.66 -5.98 4.01
C PHE A 299 16.45 -5.52 2.78
N LEU A 300 17.45 -4.67 2.98
CA LEU A 300 18.24 -4.09 1.91
C LEU A 300 19.57 -4.83 1.73
N PRO A 301 20.00 -5.04 0.49
CA PRO A 301 21.35 -5.50 0.22
C PRO A 301 22.39 -4.51 0.79
N PRO A 302 23.58 -5.00 1.20
CA PRO A 302 24.65 -4.14 1.75
C PRO A 302 25.11 -3.02 0.79
N SER A 303 24.82 -3.16 -0.51
CA SER A 303 25.15 -2.15 -1.53
C SER A 303 24.37 -0.83 -1.38
N PHE A 304 23.30 -0.81 -0.59
CA PHE A 304 22.51 0.40 -0.40
C PHE A 304 23.25 1.42 0.50
N LYS A 305 23.41 2.63 -0.01
CA LYS A 305 23.86 3.78 0.77
C LYS A 305 22.66 4.45 1.44
N LYS A 306 22.79 4.84 2.71
CA LYS A 306 21.69 5.42 3.47
C LYS A 306 21.93 6.91 3.70
N ILE A 307 20.97 7.71 3.28
CA ILE A 307 20.90 9.15 3.53
C ILE A 307 19.68 9.40 4.41
N ARG A 308 19.89 9.91 5.62
CA ARG A 308 18.81 10.27 6.54
C ARG A 308 18.80 11.78 6.78
N VAL A 309 17.63 12.36 6.67
CA VAL A 309 17.36 13.75 7.05
C VAL A 309 16.55 13.75 8.33
N ASP A 310 17.12 14.26 9.39
CA ASP A 310 16.45 14.39 10.67
C ASP A 310 15.42 15.52 10.65
N VAL A 311 14.35 15.34 11.43
CA VAL A 311 13.37 16.40 11.68
C VAL A 311 13.96 17.37 12.68
N PRO A 312 14.22 18.63 12.33
CA PRO A 312 14.62 19.63 13.31
C PRO A 312 13.59 19.70 14.45
N GLU A 313 14.05 19.87 15.67
CA GLU A 313 13.20 19.84 16.86
C GLU A 313 12.02 20.80 16.75
N ASN A 314 12.26 22.02 16.27
CA ASN A 314 11.23 23.04 16.05
C ASN A 314 10.20 22.67 14.95
N GLN A 315 10.40 21.58 14.22
CA GLN A 315 9.48 21.04 13.20
C GLN A 315 8.80 19.74 13.65
N ARG A 316 9.18 19.18 14.79
CA ARG A 316 8.46 18.05 15.38
C ARG A 316 7.10 18.50 15.87
N LEU A 317 6.15 17.58 15.94
CA LEU A 317 4.79 17.85 16.39
C LEU A 317 4.69 17.60 17.89
N ASN A 318 3.98 18.48 18.61
CA ASN A 318 3.68 18.24 20.02
C ASN A 318 2.77 17.04 20.16
N ALA A 319 3.11 16.14 21.05
CA ALA A 319 2.38 14.91 21.30
C ALA A 319 2.19 14.65 22.79
N VAL A 320 1.02 14.14 23.13
CA VAL A 320 0.71 13.62 24.47
C VAL A 320 0.29 12.16 24.35
N ILE A 321 0.70 11.35 25.33
CA ILE A 321 0.23 9.98 25.49
C ILE A 321 -0.79 9.97 26.60
N VAL A 322 -1.90 9.27 26.37
CA VAL A 322 -2.97 9.10 27.37
C VAL A 322 -2.71 7.77 28.07
N ASP A 323 -2.36 7.82 29.36
CA ASP A 323 -1.81 6.71 30.11
C ASP A 323 -2.87 5.78 30.77
N ASP A 324 -4.11 6.24 30.85
CA ASP A 324 -5.24 5.53 31.46
C ASP A 324 -6.13 4.80 30.44
N LEU A 325 -5.79 4.93 29.16
CA LEU A 325 -6.52 4.27 28.07
C LEU A 325 -5.70 3.14 27.41
N THR A 326 -6.36 2.05 27.08
CA THR A 326 -5.75 0.95 26.32
C THR A 326 -6.75 0.24 25.42
N THR A 327 -6.28 -0.20 24.24
CA THR A 327 -7.03 -1.09 23.35
C THR A 327 -6.44 -2.50 23.32
N ARG A 328 -5.67 -2.88 24.35
CA ARG A 328 -5.19 -4.24 24.53
C ARG A 328 -6.38 -5.21 24.57
N TYR A 329 -6.21 -6.38 23.95
CA TYR A 329 -7.34 -7.27 23.70
C TYR A 329 -8.06 -7.68 25.00
N ASP A 330 -7.30 -8.02 26.06
CA ASP A 330 -7.80 -8.49 27.34
C ASP A 330 -8.36 -7.37 28.24
N ASP A 331 -7.92 -6.12 27.98
CA ASP A 331 -8.27 -4.96 28.83
C ASP A 331 -9.32 -4.05 28.15
N PHE A 332 -9.69 -4.33 26.89
CA PHE A 332 -10.63 -3.52 26.11
C PHE A 332 -12.07 -4.02 26.31
N ASP A 333 -12.56 -3.86 27.52
CA ASP A 333 -13.90 -4.22 27.98
C ASP A 333 -14.90 -3.06 27.87
N TYR A 334 -16.12 -3.28 28.33
CA TYR A 334 -17.18 -2.26 28.36
C TYR A 334 -16.76 -1.00 29.15
N LYS A 335 -16.10 -1.16 30.30
CA LYS A 335 -15.63 -0.05 31.13
C LYS A 335 -14.63 0.82 30.36
N MET A 336 -13.65 0.18 29.74
CA MET A 336 -12.64 0.86 28.94
C MET A 336 -13.27 1.60 27.72
N ILE A 337 -14.28 0.99 27.10
CA ILE A 337 -15.03 1.65 26.01
C ILE A 337 -15.71 2.92 26.53
N GLN A 338 -16.29 2.92 27.73
CA GLN A 338 -16.90 4.12 28.32
C GLN A 338 -15.85 5.20 28.64
N GLU A 339 -14.68 4.83 29.14
CA GLU A 339 -13.59 5.80 29.35
C GLU A 339 -13.13 6.44 28.03
N TYR A 340 -13.01 5.66 26.95
CA TYR A 340 -12.73 6.21 25.62
C TYR A 340 -13.85 7.13 25.12
N LYS A 341 -15.14 6.80 25.34
CA LYS A 341 -16.26 7.69 24.97
C LYS A 341 -16.17 9.00 25.72
N LYS A 342 -15.96 8.95 27.02
CA LYS A 342 -15.76 10.12 27.88
C LYS A 342 -14.60 10.98 27.43
N PHE A 343 -13.45 10.36 27.12
CA PHE A 343 -12.26 11.02 26.58
C PHE A 343 -12.59 11.79 25.26
N ILE A 344 -13.23 11.12 24.29
CA ILE A 344 -13.56 11.73 22.99
C ILE A 344 -14.55 12.90 23.19
N MET A 345 -15.56 12.74 24.05
CA MET A 345 -16.53 13.79 24.36
C MET A 345 -15.87 15.00 25.01
N GLN A 346 -15.00 14.79 26.00
CA GLN A 346 -14.24 15.86 26.66
C GLN A 346 -13.31 16.57 25.69
N LEU A 347 -12.65 15.82 24.80
CA LEU A 347 -11.81 16.39 23.76
C LEU A 347 -12.62 17.25 22.80
N LYS A 348 -13.79 16.78 22.36
CA LYS A 348 -14.72 17.53 21.49
C LYS A 348 -15.16 18.84 22.15
N LEU A 349 -15.55 18.79 23.43
CA LEU A 349 -15.94 19.97 24.20
C LEU A 349 -14.80 21.00 24.33
N LYS A 350 -13.58 20.55 24.66
CA LYS A 350 -12.41 21.42 24.81
C LYS A 350 -11.92 22.00 23.48
N ALA A 351 -12.10 21.27 22.40
CA ALA A 351 -11.64 21.67 21.08
C ALA A 351 -12.57 22.69 20.39
N GLY A 352 -13.86 22.73 20.77
CA GLY A 352 -14.86 23.60 20.13
C GLY A 352 -14.97 23.32 18.62
N ASP A 353 -14.86 24.35 17.81
CA ASP A 353 -14.98 24.25 16.33
C ASP A 353 -13.72 23.69 15.61
N LYS A 354 -12.76 23.19 16.36
CA LYS A 354 -11.55 22.62 15.75
C LYS A 354 -11.83 21.30 15.04
N ARG A 355 -10.97 20.99 14.06
CA ARG A 355 -10.97 19.73 13.33
C ARG A 355 -10.22 18.67 14.11
N ILE A 356 -10.93 17.65 14.57
CA ILE A 356 -10.37 16.51 15.30
C ILE A 356 -10.38 15.31 14.37
N LEU A 357 -9.21 14.89 13.93
CA LEU A 357 -9.04 13.72 13.05
C LEU A 357 -8.64 12.53 13.89
N VAL A 358 -9.51 11.53 13.96
CA VAL A 358 -9.32 10.32 14.76
C VAL A 358 -9.01 9.14 13.85
N PHE A 359 -7.90 8.46 14.10
CA PHE A 359 -7.55 7.20 13.44
C PHE A 359 -7.58 6.04 14.43
N GLY A 360 -8.18 4.92 14.05
CA GLY A 360 -8.20 3.70 14.83
C GLY A 360 -8.34 2.46 13.97
N THR A 361 -8.19 1.28 14.57
CA THR A 361 -8.51 0.03 13.87
C THR A 361 -10.02 -0.16 13.77
N ASP A 362 -10.48 -0.93 12.78
CA ASP A 362 -11.91 -1.23 12.60
C ASP A 362 -12.55 -1.82 13.86
N ARG A 363 -11.83 -2.73 14.54
CA ARG A 363 -12.23 -3.34 15.82
C ARG A 363 -12.51 -2.31 16.91
N VAL A 364 -11.78 -1.21 16.91
CA VAL A 364 -11.90 -0.16 17.95
C VAL A 364 -12.95 0.87 17.55
N LEU A 365 -12.88 1.39 16.33
CA LEU A 365 -13.75 2.48 15.86
C LEU A 365 -15.24 2.14 15.86
N GLN A 366 -15.60 0.87 15.66
CA GLN A 366 -17.01 0.43 15.65
C GLN A 366 -17.80 0.80 16.91
N TYR A 367 -17.13 1.01 18.06
CA TYR A 367 -17.76 1.38 19.33
C TYR A 367 -17.97 2.90 19.50
N PHE A 368 -17.48 3.72 18.58
CA PHE A 368 -17.45 5.17 18.69
C PHE A 368 -18.08 5.89 17.50
N THR A 369 -18.73 5.17 16.61
CA THR A 369 -19.33 5.73 15.38
C THR A 369 -20.41 6.77 15.71
N ASP A 370 -21.06 6.65 16.86
CA ASP A 370 -22.05 7.57 17.40
C ASP A 370 -21.48 8.93 17.84
N LEU A 371 -20.17 9.02 18.05
CA LEU A 371 -19.47 10.25 18.44
C LEU A 371 -18.85 10.98 17.24
N ALA A 372 -18.85 10.38 16.06
CA ALA A 372 -18.27 10.96 14.88
C ALA A 372 -19.27 11.86 14.14
N ASP A 373 -18.85 13.06 13.80
CA ASP A 373 -19.60 13.93 12.87
C ASP A 373 -19.42 13.42 11.42
N PHE A 374 -18.27 12.77 11.14
CA PHE A 374 -17.96 12.10 9.85
C PHE A 374 -17.30 10.77 10.12
N TYR A 375 -17.89 9.67 9.65
CA TYR A 375 -17.30 8.31 9.72
C TYR A 375 -17.03 7.79 8.33
N GLU A 376 -15.75 7.53 7.98
CA GLU A 376 -15.32 7.01 6.68
C GLU A 376 -16.06 7.66 5.47
N PRO A 377 -16.19 9.00 5.39
CA PRO A 377 -16.98 9.67 4.34
C PRO A 377 -16.48 9.28 2.96
N GLN A 378 -17.35 9.27 1.95
CA GLN A 378 -16.94 8.95 0.58
C GLN A 378 -15.91 9.96 0.04
N ASN A 379 -16.10 11.23 0.33
CA ASN A 379 -15.18 12.33 0.03
C ASN A 379 -14.97 13.16 1.28
N ILE A 380 -13.75 13.67 1.47
CA ILE A 380 -13.46 14.58 2.57
C ILE A 380 -14.09 15.95 2.25
N PRO A 381 -15.02 16.47 3.08
CA PRO A 381 -15.57 17.80 2.88
C PRO A 381 -14.47 18.87 3.03
N LYS A 382 -14.53 19.95 2.23
CA LYS A 382 -13.48 20.99 2.25
C LYS A 382 -13.39 21.72 3.59
N ASP A 383 -14.53 22.06 4.15
CA ASP A 383 -14.65 22.90 5.36
C ASP A 383 -15.25 22.15 6.55
N TRP A 384 -14.85 20.88 6.72
CA TRP A 384 -15.33 20.06 7.81
C TRP A 384 -14.88 20.61 9.18
N ARG A 385 -15.71 20.37 10.20
CA ARG A 385 -15.45 20.70 11.61
C ARG A 385 -15.90 19.53 12.48
N GLY A 386 -15.48 19.52 13.75
CA GLY A 386 -15.84 18.47 14.69
C GLY A 386 -14.95 17.22 14.56
N VAL A 387 -15.51 16.03 14.76
CA VAL A 387 -14.81 14.75 14.83
C VAL A 387 -14.98 13.97 13.54
N MET A 388 -13.88 13.72 12.85
CA MET A 388 -13.82 12.81 11.71
C MET A 388 -13.08 11.54 12.10
N MET A 389 -13.74 10.38 11.99
CA MET A 389 -13.15 9.07 12.29
C MET A 389 -12.83 8.29 11.04
N LEU A 390 -11.58 7.84 10.94
CA LEU A 390 -11.03 7.13 9.79
C LEU A 390 -10.27 5.87 10.22
N LYS A 391 -10.36 4.81 9.42
CA LYS A 391 -9.61 3.56 9.67
C LYS A 391 -8.12 3.77 9.44
N ALA A 392 -7.29 3.43 10.41
CA ALA A 392 -5.85 3.62 10.39
C ALA A 392 -5.15 2.90 9.21
N ARG A 393 -5.76 1.84 8.66
CA ARG A 393 -5.33 1.14 7.43
C ARG A 393 -6.38 1.17 6.33
N GLY A 394 -7.27 2.18 6.37
CA GLY A 394 -8.31 2.40 5.38
C GLY A 394 -7.81 3.18 4.16
N ARG A 395 -8.74 3.55 3.29
CA ARG A 395 -8.47 4.30 2.04
C ARG A 395 -7.83 5.67 2.25
N TYR A 396 -8.01 6.28 3.42
CA TYR A 396 -7.48 7.58 3.78
C TYR A 396 -6.16 7.52 4.54
N SER A 397 -5.67 6.34 4.86
CA SER A 397 -4.37 6.18 5.51
C SER A 397 -3.19 6.58 4.62
N GLU A 398 -3.41 6.70 3.30
CA GLU A 398 -2.38 7.09 2.34
C GLU A 398 -2.93 7.98 1.21
N GLY A 399 -2.07 8.84 0.67
CA GLY A 399 -2.31 9.58 -0.57
C GLY A 399 -3.24 10.80 -0.48
N VAL A 400 -3.98 10.99 0.61
CA VAL A 400 -4.91 12.12 0.81
C VAL A 400 -4.42 12.97 1.98
N ASP A 401 -4.50 14.30 1.85
CA ASP A 401 -4.21 15.20 2.95
C ASP A 401 -5.52 15.71 3.54
N ILE A 402 -5.55 15.68 4.85
CA ILE A 402 -6.74 15.97 5.64
C ILE A 402 -6.34 17.02 6.69
N PRO A 403 -6.51 18.30 6.41
CA PRO A 403 -6.17 19.35 7.38
C PRO A 403 -6.91 19.12 8.69
N ALA A 404 -6.16 19.08 9.80
CA ALA A 404 -6.72 18.93 11.14
C ALA A 404 -5.92 19.77 12.13
N ASP A 405 -6.58 20.17 13.22
CA ASP A 405 -5.97 20.90 14.33
C ASP A 405 -5.46 19.94 15.41
N ILE A 406 -6.16 18.80 15.56
CA ILE A 406 -5.82 17.73 16.48
C ILE A 406 -5.89 16.39 15.72
N VAL A 407 -4.88 15.56 15.91
CA VAL A 407 -4.88 14.17 15.40
C VAL A 407 -4.86 13.23 16.60
N VAL A 408 -5.83 12.34 16.66
CA VAL A 408 -5.93 11.29 17.69
C VAL A 408 -5.64 9.93 17.07
N ILE A 409 -4.71 9.21 17.65
CA ILE A 409 -4.52 7.78 17.35
C ILE A 409 -5.21 6.98 18.45
N LEU A 410 -6.39 6.45 18.13
CA LEU A 410 -7.26 5.75 19.06
C LEU A 410 -6.83 4.29 19.16
N GLY A 411 -6.01 4.00 20.17
CA GLY A 411 -5.36 2.71 20.34
C GLY A 411 -4.13 2.50 19.45
N CYS A 412 -3.27 1.58 19.83
CA CYS A 412 -2.14 1.16 19.02
C CYS A 412 -2.65 0.33 17.82
N PRO A 413 -2.41 0.77 16.55
CA PRO A 413 -2.93 0.08 15.37
C PRO A 413 -2.10 -1.18 15.03
N PHE A 414 -2.05 -2.15 15.96
CA PHE A 414 -1.45 -3.46 15.71
C PHE A 414 -2.27 -4.27 14.69
N TYR A 415 -1.63 -5.24 14.06
CA TYR A 415 -2.35 -6.34 13.42
C TYR A 415 -2.98 -7.24 14.50
N PRO A 416 -4.01 -8.04 14.15
CA PRO A 416 -4.52 -9.10 15.04
C PRO A 416 -3.39 -10.02 15.52
N PRO A 417 -3.45 -10.54 16.77
CA PRO A 417 -2.37 -11.34 17.37
C PRO A 417 -1.96 -12.56 16.56
N ASP A 418 -2.93 -13.25 15.95
CA ASP A 418 -2.70 -14.40 15.09
C ASP A 418 -1.94 -14.02 13.82
N ILE A 419 -2.25 -12.88 13.19
CA ILE A 419 -1.51 -12.36 12.04
C ILE A 419 -0.07 -12.03 12.44
N ILE A 420 0.13 -11.37 13.58
CA ILE A 420 1.46 -11.06 14.09
C ILE A 420 2.28 -12.34 14.29
N SER A 421 1.71 -13.34 14.96
CA SER A 421 2.39 -14.63 15.22
C SER A 421 2.85 -15.29 13.91
N ARG A 422 2.02 -15.27 12.88
CA ARG A 422 2.32 -15.87 11.57
C ARG A 422 3.36 -15.07 10.79
N LEU A 423 3.24 -13.76 10.78
CA LEU A 423 4.24 -12.88 10.16
C LEU A 423 5.60 -13.03 10.83
N SER A 424 5.63 -13.11 12.17
CA SER A 424 6.86 -13.35 12.92
C SER A 424 7.52 -14.67 12.50
N LYS A 425 6.75 -15.76 12.33
CA LYS A 425 7.28 -17.02 11.81
C LYS A 425 7.89 -16.89 10.39
N ILE A 426 7.26 -16.10 9.51
CA ILE A 426 7.83 -15.86 8.17
C ILE A 426 9.16 -15.13 8.29
N TYR A 427 9.20 -14.02 9.04
CA TYR A 427 10.43 -13.25 9.19
C TYR A 427 11.55 -14.04 9.88
N SER A 428 11.22 -14.89 10.86
CA SER A 428 12.17 -15.80 11.46
C SER A 428 12.76 -16.79 10.43
N LYS A 429 11.93 -17.37 9.56
CA LYS A 429 12.40 -18.24 8.46
C LYS A 429 13.26 -17.49 7.42
N MET A 430 13.06 -16.18 7.27
CA MET A 430 13.90 -15.34 6.43
C MET A 430 15.22 -14.92 7.11
N GLY A 431 15.48 -15.38 8.34
CA GLY A 431 16.71 -15.11 9.08
C GLY A 431 16.71 -13.80 9.89
N PHE A 432 15.52 -13.20 10.14
CA PHE A 432 15.43 -12.04 11.02
C PHE A 432 15.37 -12.45 12.49
N GLU A 433 16.32 -11.99 13.29
CA GLU A 433 16.39 -12.29 14.73
C GLU A 433 15.21 -11.70 15.50
N ASP A 434 14.92 -10.40 15.31
CA ASP A 434 13.77 -9.74 15.90
C ASP A 434 12.56 -9.75 14.94
N SER A 435 12.11 -10.95 14.65
CA SER A 435 10.96 -11.21 13.78
C SER A 435 9.65 -10.66 14.35
N TRP A 436 9.53 -10.60 15.68
CA TRP A 436 8.35 -10.04 16.35
C TRP A 436 8.21 -8.52 16.10
N SER A 437 9.28 -7.76 16.29
CA SER A 437 9.25 -6.32 16.01
C SER A 437 8.89 -6.03 14.56
N LEU A 438 9.40 -6.81 13.60
CA LEU A 438 9.03 -6.67 12.19
C LEU A 438 7.56 -7.01 11.91
N ALA A 439 6.99 -7.95 12.64
CA ALA A 439 5.60 -8.38 12.47
C ALA A 439 4.59 -7.47 13.18
N ALA A 440 4.95 -6.92 14.33
CA ALA A 440 4.05 -6.18 15.22
C ALA A 440 4.40 -4.70 15.33
N THR A 441 5.58 -4.40 15.87
CA THR A 441 5.99 -3.04 16.27
C THR A 441 6.16 -2.13 15.07
N ILE A 442 6.92 -2.55 14.06
CA ILE A 442 7.22 -1.74 12.88
C ILE A 442 5.97 -1.38 12.07
N PRO A 443 5.08 -2.33 11.72
CA PRO A 443 3.83 -1.98 11.02
C PRO A 443 2.92 -1.05 11.84
N MET A 444 2.89 -1.18 13.16
CA MET A 444 2.13 -0.30 14.06
C MET A 444 2.71 1.12 14.02
N LEU A 445 4.02 1.28 14.20
CA LEU A 445 4.69 2.57 14.17
C LEU A 445 4.57 3.27 12.81
N ILE A 446 4.78 2.54 11.71
CA ILE A 446 4.61 3.06 10.36
C ILE A 446 3.18 3.57 10.18
N THR A 447 2.18 2.78 10.55
CA THR A 447 0.76 3.16 10.44
C THR A 447 0.47 4.41 11.26
N THR A 448 0.97 4.49 12.50
CA THR A 448 0.82 5.66 13.38
C THR A 448 1.39 6.91 12.73
N LEU A 449 2.64 6.86 12.27
CA LEU A 449 3.30 8.01 11.63
C LEU A 449 2.66 8.40 10.29
N GLN A 450 2.15 7.44 9.53
CA GLN A 450 1.40 7.72 8.30
C GLN A 450 0.08 8.45 8.60
N CYS A 451 -0.67 8.02 9.60
CA CYS A 451 -1.91 8.68 10.03
C CYS A 451 -1.64 10.12 10.48
N ILE A 452 -0.63 10.33 11.31
CA ILE A 452 -0.20 11.67 11.75
C ILE A 452 0.20 12.53 10.55
N GLY A 453 0.92 11.96 9.60
CA GLY A 453 1.37 12.64 8.40
C GLY A 453 0.25 13.14 7.48
N ARG A 454 -1.00 12.66 7.65
CA ARG A 454 -2.16 13.14 6.86
C ARG A 454 -2.51 14.59 7.16
N ALA A 455 -2.32 15.03 8.40
CA ALA A 455 -2.62 16.40 8.83
C ALA A 455 -1.45 17.38 8.66
N LYS A 456 -0.24 16.89 8.29
CA LYS A 456 0.98 17.70 8.14
C LYS A 456 1.50 17.72 6.72
N ARG A 457 1.10 18.70 5.93
CA ARG A 457 1.62 18.92 4.56
C ARG A 457 2.78 19.91 4.46
N SER A 458 2.81 20.87 5.34
CA SER A 458 3.80 21.94 5.32
C SER A 458 4.40 22.15 6.70
N PRO A 459 5.58 22.75 6.82
CA PRO A 459 6.17 23.12 8.11
C PRO A 459 5.29 24.08 8.93
N LYS A 460 4.36 24.79 8.28
CA LYS A 460 3.41 25.71 8.94
C LYS A 460 2.25 24.98 9.63
N GLN A 461 1.92 23.78 9.20
CA GLN A 461 0.85 22.97 9.80
C GLN A 461 1.41 22.18 10.97
N LYS A 462 0.98 22.52 12.18
CA LYS A 462 1.42 21.89 13.44
C LYS A 462 0.19 21.39 14.23
N PRO A 463 -0.45 20.30 13.79
CA PRO A 463 -1.51 19.69 14.58
C PRO A 463 -0.96 19.17 15.91
N ASN A 464 -1.76 19.24 16.97
CA ASN A 464 -1.48 18.57 18.23
C ASN A 464 -1.78 17.07 18.07
N ILE A 465 -0.90 16.24 18.56
CA ILE A 465 -1.03 14.78 18.45
C ILE A 465 -1.42 14.19 19.80
N VAL A 466 -2.45 13.35 19.80
CA VAL A 466 -2.89 12.60 20.97
C VAL A 466 -2.77 11.11 20.66
N LEU A 467 -1.90 10.43 21.38
CA LEU A 467 -1.73 8.99 21.31
C LEU A 467 -2.56 8.36 22.44
N ALA A 468 -3.79 8.00 22.13
CA ALA A 468 -4.78 7.53 23.10
C ALA A 468 -4.63 6.02 23.37
N ASP A 469 -3.48 5.63 23.91
CA ASP A 469 -3.21 4.27 24.41
C ASP A 469 -1.90 4.29 25.22
N GLN A 470 -1.94 3.80 26.48
CA GLN A 470 -0.76 3.74 27.37
C GLN A 470 0.42 2.97 26.78
N ARG A 471 0.18 2.00 25.89
CA ARG A 471 1.24 1.21 25.26
C ARG A 471 2.20 2.04 24.41
N PHE A 472 1.81 3.25 23.98
CA PHE A 472 2.72 4.15 23.26
C PHE A 472 3.92 4.58 24.11
N GLN A 473 3.85 4.52 25.44
CA GLN A 473 4.99 4.79 26.31
C GLN A 473 6.20 3.90 25.99
N LYS A 474 5.95 2.63 25.67
CA LYS A 474 7.01 1.67 25.29
C LYS A 474 7.70 2.04 23.97
N TYR A 475 7.08 2.87 23.15
CA TYR A 475 7.53 3.22 21.81
C TYR A 475 7.91 4.70 21.68
N LYS A 476 7.99 5.41 22.81
CA LYS A 476 8.32 6.85 22.86
C LYS A 476 9.63 7.14 22.14
N ASP A 477 10.67 6.34 22.37
CA ASP A 477 11.99 6.52 21.75
C ASP A 477 11.95 6.35 20.21
N HIS A 478 11.10 5.46 19.70
CA HIS A 478 10.92 5.27 18.27
C HIS A 478 10.16 6.43 17.61
N LEU A 479 9.32 7.13 18.36
CA LEU A 479 8.49 8.25 17.90
C LEU A 479 9.15 9.61 18.14
N SER A 480 10.06 9.74 19.12
CA SER A 480 10.75 10.98 19.46
C SER A 480 11.50 11.66 18.30
N PRO A 481 12.02 10.97 17.27
CA PRO A 481 12.54 11.63 16.09
C PRO A 481 11.51 12.45 15.30
N TYR A 482 10.23 12.21 15.51
CA TYR A 482 9.11 12.84 14.77
C TYR A 482 8.22 13.72 15.67
N LEU A 483 8.15 13.38 16.95
CA LEU A 483 7.24 13.99 17.94
C LEU A 483 8.00 14.56 19.13
N LEU A 484 7.49 15.66 19.69
CA LEU A 484 7.91 16.22 20.98
C LEU A 484 6.90 15.78 22.03
N PHE A 485 7.35 15.04 23.00
CA PHE A 485 6.52 14.61 24.13
C PHE A 485 6.70 15.58 25.29
N ASN A 486 5.61 16.21 25.68
CA ASN A 486 5.54 17.08 26.87
C ASN A 486 5.24 16.25 28.12
#